data_9b0821cac1dce88433129cdc428393f8
#
_entry.id   9b0821cac1dce88433129cdc428393f8
#
_cell.length_a   1.000
_cell.length_b   1.000
_cell.length_c   1.000
_cell.angle_alpha   90.00
_cell.angle_beta   90.00
_cell.angle_gamma   90.00
#
_symmetry.space_group_name_H-M   'P 1'
#
loop_
_entity.id
_entity.type
_entity.pdbx_description
1 polymer ?
#
loop_
_entity_poly.entity_id
_entity_poly.type
_entity_poly.pdbx_seq_one_letter_code
_entity_poly.pdbx_strand_id
1 'polypeptide(L)'
;EIRQVAADFGRAVDTAYEAGFDCVEVHAGHGYLISQFLSPYTNRRRDEYGGSLPNRMRFLRMCLDEVMETAARRNMAVLVKHNMEDGFKGGIEIPESLEIARAIETYGVDGIVLSSGFVSKAPMAVMRGIIPLYTMSYYMQWWLRIFVRLFGRYMIKQYPFEECFFLENAKKFRAELKLPLVYVGGLVSREGIERALDSGFELVQMARALVNDPAFVDKLREGDRSTRSACDHRNYCIARMYSLDMQCCKHCPDLPRKIREELAKLP
;
A
#
# COMPACT_ATOMS: atom_id res chain seq x y z
N GLU A 1 -1.63 22.60 -15.54
CA GLU A 1 -2.00 21.91 -14.29
C GLU A 1 -1.22 20.61 -14.12
N ILE A 2 -1.32 19.59 -15.04
CA ILE A 2 -0.60 18.29 -14.91
C ILE A 2 0.90 18.49 -14.71
N ARG A 3 1.56 19.32 -15.53
CA ARG A 3 2.99 19.63 -15.38
C ARG A 3 3.32 20.27 -14.03
N GLN A 4 2.46 21.13 -13.52
CA GLN A 4 2.65 21.77 -12.23
C GLN A 4 2.59 20.73 -11.09
N VAL A 5 1.63 19.80 -11.16
CA VAL A 5 1.53 18.72 -10.17
C VAL A 5 2.74 17.78 -10.25
N ALA A 6 3.25 17.47 -11.45
CA ALA A 6 4.49 16.70 -11.57
C ALA A 6 5.68 17.42 -10.88
N ALA A 7 5.84 18.74 -11.11
CA ALA A 7 6.87 19.53 -10.44
C ALA A 7 6.70 19.58 -8.91
N ASP A 8 5.45 19.45 -8.40
CA ASP A 8 5.20 19.38 -6.95
C ASP A 8 5.80 18.11 -6.32
N PHE A 9 5.92 17.01 -7.06
CA PHE A 9 6.62 15.81 -6.59
C PHE A 9 8.11 16.09 -6.36
N GLY A 10 8.78 16.82 -7.26
CA GLY A 10 10.17 17.26 -7.06
C GLY A 10 10.31 18.16 -5.82
N ARG A 11 9.40 19.14 -5.64
CA ARG A 11 9.39 19.99 -4.44
C ARG A 11 9.14 19.21 -3.14
N ALA A 12 8.38 18.13 -3.20
CA ALA A 12 8.16 17.26 -2.05
C ALA A 12 9.45 16.54 -1.62
N VAL A 13 10.34 16.22 -2.57
CA VAL A 13 11.67 15.66 -2.24
C VAL A 13 12.51 16.69 -1.49
N ASP A 14 12.54 17.96 -1.93
CA ASP A 14 13.25 19.03 -1.21
C ASP A 14 12.70 19.19 0.22
N THR A 15 11.38 19.17 0.39
CA THR A 15 10.73 19.26 1.71
C THR A 15 11.12 18.07 2.60
N ALA A 16 11.16 16.87 2.05
CA ALA A 16 11.59 15.67 2.79
C ALA A 16 13.06 15.75 3.22
N TYR A 17 13.92 16.21 2.33
CA TYR A 17 15.34 16.46 2.65
C TYR A 17 15.51 17.47 3.78
N GLU A 18 14.81 18.61 3.71
CA GLU A 18 14.85 19.64 4.76
C GLU A 18 14.31 19.14 6.11
N ALA A 19 13.40 18.16 6.09
CA ALA A 19 12.91 17.48 7.28
C ALA A 19 13.86 16.39 7.81
N GLY A 20 15.00 16.13 7.14
CA GLY A 20 16.02 15.17 7.56
C GLY A 20 15.79 13.74 7.13
N PHE A 21 14.99 13.49 6.08
CA PHE A 21 14.85 12.17 5.48
C PHE A 21 15.96 11.89 4.46
N ASP A 22 16.40 10.62 4.40
CA ASP A 22 17.41 10.14 3.45
C ASP A 22 16.80 9.43 2.24
N CYS A 23 15.49 9.16 2.29
CA CYS A 23 14.77 8.41 1.26
C CYS A 23 13.34 8.93 1.11
N VAL A 24 12.83 8.89 -0.12
CA VAL A 24 11.41 9.14 -0.43
C VAL A 24 10.80 7.92 -1.13
N GLU A 25 9.51 7.69 -0.91
CA GLU A 25 8.73 6.67 -1.61
C GLU A 25 7.65 7.33 -2.46
N VAL A 26 7.80 7.29 -3.79
CA VAL A 26 6.79 7.77 -4.74
C VAL A 26 5.62 6.78 -4.78
N HIS A 27 4.43 7.25 -4.45
CA HIS A 27 3.26 6.39 -4.40
C HIS A 27 2.53 6.30 -5.75
N ALA A 28 2.85 5.25 -6.52
CA ALA A 28 2.27 4.96 -7.83
C ALA A 28 1.23 3.82 -7.80
N GLY A 29 0.62 3.56 -6.64
CA GLY A 29 -0.33 2.46 -6.44
C GLY A 29 -1.65 2.86 -5.79
N HIS A 30 -2.46 1.85 -5.47
CA HIS A 30 -3.67 1.87 -4.63
C HIS A 30 -4.80 2.81 -5.10
N GLY A 31 -4.78 3.29 -6.35
CA GLY A 31 -5.80 4.20 -6.87
C GLY A 31 -5.60 5.65 -6.46
N TYR A 32 -4.40 6.03 -5.97
CA TYR A 32 -4.01 7.42 -5.78
C TYR A 32 -3.57 8.04 -7.11
N LEU A 33 -3.19 9.31 -7.11
CA LEU A 33 -3.11 10.14 -8.31
C LEU A 33 -2.34 9.49 -9.46
N ILE A 34 -1.10 9.05 -9.27
CA ILE A 34 -0.31 8.40 -10.33
C ILE A 34 -1.00 7.10 -10.78
N SER A 35 -1.47 6.28 -9.84
CA SER A 35 -2.20 5.05 -10.15
C SER A 35 -3.49 5.31 -10.94
N GLN A 36 -4.17 6.44 -10.71
CA GLN A 36 -5.36 6.84 -11.47
C GLN A 36 -5.05 7.18 -12.92
N PHE A 37 -3.86 7.72 -13.21
CA PHE A 37 -3.39 7.90 -14.59
C PHE A 37 -2.99 6.58 -15.24
N LEU A 38 -2.39 5.66 -14.49
CA LEU A 38 -1.94 4.36 -14.99
C LEU A 38 -3.12 3.42 -15.30
N SER A 39 -4.12 3.35 -14.40
CA SER A 39 -5.21 2.40 -14.51
C SER A 39 -6.18 2.74 -15.65
N PRO A 40 -6.46 1.79 -16.57
CA PRO A 40 -7.44 2.01 -17.65
C PRO A 40 -8.87 2.17 -17.12
N TYR A 41 -9.15 1.74 -15.89
CA TYR A 41 -10.43 1.92 -15.25
C TYR A 41 -10.73 3.38 -14.92
N THR A 42 -9.76 4.10 -14.37
CA THR A 42 -9.91 5.51 -13.96
C THR A 42 -9.51 6.48 -15.06
N ASN A 43 -8.47 6.15 -15.81
CA ASN A 43 -7.99 7.00 -16.89
C ASN A 43 -8.81 6.79 -18.17
N ARG A 44 -9.85 7.59 -18.35
CA ARG A 44 -10.72 7.61 -19.52
C ARG A 44 -10.43 8.79 -20.45
N ARG A 45 -9.26 9.39 -20.32
CA ARG A 45 -8.81 10.51 -21.14
C ARG A 45 -8.59 10.07 -22.61
N ARG A 46 -8.78 11.02 -23.51
CA ARG A 46 -8.57 10.82 -24.96
C ARG A 46 -7.45 11.69 -25.53
N ASP A 47 -6.73 12.38 -24.64
CA ASP A 47 -5.56 13.19 -24.97
C ASP A 47 -4.25 12.38 -24.79
N GLU A 48 -3.12 13.08 -24.86
CA GLU A 48 -1.78 12.50 -24.73
C GLU A 48 -1.49 11.80 -23.39
N TYR A 49 -2.37 11.91 -22.39
CA TYR A 49 -2.25 11.26 -21.07
C TYR A 49 -3.17 10.05 -20.92
N GLY A 50 -3.92 9.64 -21.95
CA GLY A 50 -4.88 8.55 -21.85
C GLY A 50 -4.83 7.59 -23.04
N GLY A 51 -5.67 6.53 -23.00
CA GLY A 51 -5.73 5.50 -24.02
C GLY A 51 -4.62 4.46 -23.88
N SER A 52 -3.60 4.51 -24.73
CA SER A 52 -2.49 3.53 -24.72
C SER A 52 -1.67 3.55 -23.43
N LEU A 53 -1.04 2.42 -23.08
CA LEU A 53 -0.18 2.35 -21.90
C LEU A 53 0.94 3.41 -21.89
N PRO A 54 1.67 3.68 -22.99
CA PRO A 54 2.66 4.76 -23.02
C PRO A 54 2.09 6.13 -22.66
N ASN A 55 0.88 6.44 -23.10
CA ASN A 55 0.20 7.69 -22.74
C ASN A 55 -0.22 7.73 -21.27
N ARG A 56 -0.77 6.64 -20.75
CA ARG A 56 -1.15 6.53 -19.32
C ARG A 56 0.06 6.62 -18.39
N MET A 57 1.23 6.19 -18.84
CA MET A 57 2.50 6.29 -18.12
C MET A 57 3.13 7.68 -18.20
N ARG A 58 2.68 8.57 -19.05
CA ARG A 58 3.29 9.90 -19.26
C ARG A 58 3.37 10.70 -17.96
N PHE A 59 2.30 10.71 -17.16
CA PHE A 59 2.30 11.44 -15.90
C PHE A 59 3.27 10.82 -14.87
N LEU A 60 3.33 9.49 -14.76
CA LEU A 60 4.32 8.82 -13.93
C LEU A 60 5.75 9.22 -14.32
N ARG A 61 6.06 9.22 -15.63
CA ARG A 61 7.39 9.61 -16.15
C ARG A 61 7.72 11.04 -15.76
N MET A 62 6.80 11.98 -15.97
CA MET A 62 7.00 13.38 -15.56
C MET A 62 7.27 13.53 -14.05
N CYS A 63 6.54 12.79 -13.21
CA CYS A 63 6.79 12.80 -11.77
C CYS A 63 8.19 12.23 -11.44
N LEU A 64 8.59 11.13 -12.11
CA LEU A 64 9.90 10.53 -11.87
C LEU A 64 11.04 11.42 -12.39
N ASP A 65 10.88 12.12 -13.51
CA ASP A 65 11.86 13.09 -14.01
C ASP A 65 12.18 14.14 -12.91
N GLU A 66 11.14 14.77 -12.34
CA GLU A 66 11.28 15.79 -11.29
C GLU A 66 11.84 15.22 -9.97
N VAL A 67 11.37 14.05 -9.56
CA VAL A 67 11.80 13.39 -8.33
C VAL A 67 13.27 12.97 -8.43
N MET A 68 13.67 12.30 -9.52
CA MET A 68 15.03 11.80 -9.70
C MET A 68 16.03 12.93 -9.84
N GLU A 69 15.69 14.01 -10.56
CA GLU A 69 16.55 15.20 -10.64
C GLU A 69 16.79 15.81 -9.26
N THR A 70 15.72 15.98 -8.47
CA THR A 70 15.83 16.58 -7.14
C THR A 70 16.55 15.66 -6.16
N ALA A 71 16.24 14.37 -6.16
CA ALA A 71 16.87 13.38 -5.31
C ALA A 71 18.39 13.27 -5.58
N ALA A 72 18.80 13.29 -6.85
CA ALA A 72 20.23 13.30 -7.21
C ALA A 72 20.97 14.53 -6.65
N ARG A 73 20.35 15.72 -6.71
CA ARG A 73 20.94 16.94 -6.13
C ARG A 73 21.08 16.87 -4.60
N ARG A 74 20.20 16.15 -3.93
CA ARG A 74 20.13 16.00 -2.47
C ARG A 74 20.80 14.73 -1.95
N ASN A 75 21.28 13.86 -2.84
CA ASN A 75 21.82 12.54 -2.49
C ASN A 75 20.83 11.70 -1.66
N MET A 76 19.57 11.68 -2.08
CA MET A 76 18.49 10.92 -1.46
C MET A 76 18.16 9.66 -2.26
N ALA A 77 17.83 8.58 -1.57
CA ALA A 77 17.30 7.39 -2.21
C ALA A 77 15.83 7.58 -2.64
N VAL A 78 15.45 6.90 -3.74
CA VAL A 78 14.09 6.93 -4.28
C VAL A 78 13.53 5.52 -4.41
N LEU A 79 12.47 5.25 -3.68
CA LEU A 79 11.65 4.06 -3.86
C LEU A 79 10.37 4.41 -4.62
N VAL A 80 9.82 3.44 -5.37
CA VAL A 80 8.51 3.59 -6.01
C VAL A 80 7.59 2.47 -5.55
N LYS A 81 6.49 2.84 -4.88
CA LYS A 81 5.44 1.86 -4.56
C LYS A 81 4.51 1.70 -5.75
N HIS A 82 4.49 0.48 -6.29
CA HIS A 82 3.74 0.14 -7.50
C HIS A 82 2.77 -1.02 -7.24
N ASN A 83 1.59 -0.98 -7.90
CA ASN A 83 0.65 -2.09 -7.87
C ASN A 83 1.06 -3.19 -8.83
N MET A 84 1.14 -4.42 -8.37
CA MET A 84 1.24 -5.61 -9.23
C MET A 84 -0.05 -5.85 -10.01
N GLU A 85 -1.19 -5.48 -9.43
CA GLU A 85 -2.52 -5.49 -10.04
C GLU A 85 -3.49 -4.59 -9.25
N ASP A 86 -4.54 -4.10 -9.89
CA ASP A 86 -5.56 -3.30 -9.21
C ASP A 86 -6.55 -4.17 -8.41
N GLY A 87 -6.64 -5.48 -8.70
CA GLY A 87 -7.45 -6.45 -7.96
C GLY A 87 -8.92 -6.49 -8.36
N PHE A 88 -9.29 -5.92 -9.53
CA PHE A 88 -10.64 -5.98 -10.08
C PHE A 88 -10.65 -5.90 -11.62
N LYS A 89 -11.72 -6.37 -12.23
CA LYS A 89 -11.87 -6.41 -13.69
C LYS A 89 -11.83 -5.00 -14.32
N GLY A 90 -10.99 -4.84 -15.31
CA GLY A 90 -10.82 -3.59 -16.04
C GLY A 90 -9.82 -2.61 -15.42
N GLY A 91 -9.16 -3.00 -14.31
CA GLY A 91 -7.97 -2.34 -13.78
C GLY A 91 -6.69 -2.86 -14.44
N ILE A 92 -5.55 -2.46 -13.88
CA ILE A 92 -4.24 -2.98 -14.29
C ILE A 92 -4.13 -4.45 -13.89
N GLU A 93 -3.67 -5.29 -14.81
CA GLU A 93 -3.34 -6.69 -14.59
C GLU A 93 -1.82 -6.91 -14.60
N ILE A 94 -1.35 -8.06 -14.08
CA ILE A 94 0.07 -8.37 -13.91
C ILE A 94 0.91 -8.14 -15.18
N PRO A 95 0.51 -8.57 -16.40
CA PRO A 95 1.34 -8.36 -17.59
C PRO A 95 1.60 -6.87 -17.88
N GLU A 96 0.57 -6.04 -17.83
CA GLU A 96 0.69 -4.59 -18.04
C GLU A 96 1.48 -3.92 -16.90
N SER A 97 1.28 -4.39 -15.67
CA SER A 97 2.02 -3.91 -14.50
C SER A 97 3.52 -4.22 -14.59
N LEU A 98 3.92 -5.36 -15.15
CA LEU A 98 5.31 -5.69 -15.41
C LEU A 98 5.95 -4.72 -16.43
N GLU A 99 5.22 -4.31 -17.47
CA GLU A 99 5.71 -3.29 -18.42
C GLU A 99 5.95 -1.94 -17.71
N ILE A 100 5.03 -1.54 -16.81
CA ILE A 100 5.20 -0.32 -16.01
C ILE A 100 6.41 -0.45 -15.08
N ALA A 101 6.57 -1.59 -14.41
CA ALA A 101 7.68 -1.82 -13.48
C ALA A 101 9.05 -1.80 -14.18
N ARG A 102 9.16 -2.41 -15.38
CA ARG A 102 10.38 -2.32 -16.21
C ARG A 102 10.68 -0.86 -16.63
N ALA A 103 9.64 -0.08 -16.94
CA ALA A 103 9.84 1.33 -17.25
C ALA A 103 10.31 2.11 -16.01
N ILE A 104 9.80 1.83 -14.82
CA ILE A 104 10.29 2.42 -13.56
C ILE A 104 11.76 2.05 -13.33
N GLU A 105 12.14 0.80 -13.55
CA GLU A 105 13.53 0.34 -13.43
C GLU A 105 14.49 1.16 -14.31
N THR A 106 14.08 1.54 -15.53
CA THR A 106 14.92 2.35 -16.44
C THR A 106 15.22 3.75 -15.94
N TYR A 107 14.47 4.26 -14.97
CA TYR A 107 14.76 5.55 -14.33
C TYR A 107 15.91 5.49 -13.32
N GLY A 108 16.39 4.29 -12.97
CA GLY A 108 17.47 4.14 -12.00
C GLY A 108 17.04 4.46 -10.57
N VAL A 109 15.78 4.21 -10.23
CA VAL A 109 15.30 4.28 -8.83
C VAL A 109 15.99 3.22 -7.99
N ASP A 110 16.12 3.46 -6.68
CA ASP A 110 16.85 2.57 -5.76
C ASP A 110 16.08 1.30 -5.41
N GLY A 111 14.76 1.28 -5.65
CA GLY A 111 13.96 0.07 -5.47
C GLY A 111 12.48 0.25 -5.78
N ILE A 112 11.79 -0.88 -5.97
CA ILE A 112 10.34 -0.91 -6.16
C ILE A 112 9.69 -1.67 -5.00
N VAL A 113 8.68 -1.05 -4.39
CA VAL A 113 7.81 -1.66 -3.38
C VAL A 113 6.60 -2.28 -4.08
N LEU A 114 6.52 -3.61 -4.08
CA LEU A 114 5.47 -4.36 -4.78
C LEU A 114 4.22 -4.50 -3.91
N SER A 115 3.16 -3.78 -4.27
CA SER A 115 1.86 -3.84 -3.61
C SER A 115 0.76 -4.22 -4.59
N SER A 116 -0.50 -4.23 -4.15
CA SER A 116 -1.67 -4.51 -4.99
C SER A 116 -2.93 -3.88 -4.42
N GLY A 117 -3.94 -3.75 -5.26
CA GLY A 117 -5.26 -3.30 -4.85
C GLY A 117 -5.53 -1.83 -5.15
N PHE A 118 -6.78 -1.44 -4.90
CA PHE A 118 -7.29 -0.11 -5.26
C PHE A 118 -8.29 0.34 -4.19
N VAL A 119 -7.95 1.38 -3.43
CA VAL A 119 -8.67 1.75 -2.19
C VAL A 119 -10.17 1.94 -2.40
N SER A 120 -10.61 2.52 -3.51
CA SER A 120 -12.04 2.77 -3.77
C SER A 120 -12.81 1.55 -4.33
N LYS A 121 -12.13 0.52 -4.86
CA LYS A 121 -12.75 -0.64 -5.52
C LYS A 121 -12.41 -1.98 -4.89
N ALA A 122 -11.18 -2.16 -4.48
CA ALA A 122 -10.67 -3.39 -3.89
C ALA A 122 -9.82 -3.11 -2.63
N PRO A 123 -10.36 -2.38 -1.63
CA PRO A 123 -9.58 -2.00 -0.45
C PRO A 123 -9.06 -3.21 0.31
N MET A 124 -9.83 -4.31 0.30
CA MET A 124 -9.47 -5.52 1.02
C MET A 124 -8.42 -6.38 0.31
N ALA A 125 -8.14 -6.14 -0.97
CA ALA A 125 -6.97 -6.74 -1.61
C ALA A 125 -5.67 -6.28 -0.94
N VAL A 126 -5.62 -4.99 -0.53
CA VAL A 126 -4.47 -4.41 0.21
C VAL A 126 -4.48 -4.80 1.69
N MET A 127 -5.67 -4.82 2.31
CA MET A 127 -5.86 -4.84 3.76
C MET A 127 -6.52 -6.13 4.24
N ARG A 128 -6.05 -7.28 3.77
CA ARG A 128 -6.65 -8.59 4.10
C ARG A 128 -6.91 -8.77 5.59
N GLY A 129 -7.96 -9.50 5.90
CA GLY A 129 -8.48 -9.71 7.24
C GLY A 129 -9.96 -9.35 7.35
N ILE A 130 -10.48 -9.26 8.55
CA ILE A 130 -11.89 -9.00 8.81
C ILE A 130 -12.12 -7.50 8.85
N ILE A 131 -13.24 -7.03 8.28
CA ILE A 131 -13.68 -5.65 8.46
C ILE A 131 -14.76 -5.59 9.55
N PRO A 132 -14.52 -4.86 10.64
CA PRO A 132 -15.54 -4.59 11.64
C PRO A 132 -16.50 -3.53 11.12
N LEU A 133 -17.60 -3.95 10.46
CA LEU A 133 -18.55 -3.06 9.78
C LEU A 133 -19.24 -2.08 10.72
N TYR A 134 -19.56 -2.53 11.94
CA TYR A 134 -20.16 -1.64 12.94
C TYR A 134 -19.15 -0.55 13.33
N THR A 135 -17.91 -0.95 13.65
CA THR A 135 -16.81 -0.03 14.00
C THR A 135 -16.55 0.98 12.89
N MET A 136 -16.41 0.51 11.63
CA MET A 136 -16.20 1.38 10.48
C MET A 136 -17.34 2.39 10.34
N SER A 137 -18.60 1.92 10.44
CA SER A 137 -19.78 2.79 10.35
C SER A 137 -19.92 3.74 11.54
N TYR A 138 -19.38 3.40 12.71
CA TYR A 138 -19.52 4.21 13.92
C TYR A 138 -18.91 5.60 13.76
N TYR A 139 -17.79 5.70 13.04
CA TYR A 139 -17.08 6.96 12.80
C TYR A 139 -17.54 7.70 11.53
N MET A 140 -18.52 7.17 10.79
CA MET A 140 -19.06 7.77 9.58
C MET A 140 -20.24 8.71 9.87
N GLN A 141 -20.58 9.58 8.92
CA GLN A 141 -21.79 10.39 8.95
C GLN A 141 -23.04 9.51 9.05
N TRP A 142 -24.09 9.99 9.70
CA TRP A 142 -25.26 9.19 10.09
C TRP A 142 -25.93 8.44 8.93
N TRP A 143 -26.11 9.08 7.76
CA TRP A 143 -26.74 8.47 6.59
C TRP A 143 -25.87 7.37 5.97
N LEU A 144 -24.54 7.59 5.90
CA LEU A 144 -23.59 6.59 5.42
C LEU A 144 -23.48 5.41 6.41
N ARG A 145 -23.60 5.68 7.71
CA ARG A 145 -23.66 4.67 8.77
C ARG A 145 -24.79 3.68 8.56
N ILE A 146 -26.00 4.16 8.26
CA ILE A 146 -27.17 3.30 8.01
C ILE A 146 -26.91 2.43 6.78
N PHE A 147 -26.44 3.05 5.70
CA PHE A 147 -26.12 2.35 4.45
C PHE A 147 -25.08 1.24 4.61
N VAL A 148 -23.96 1.54 5.27
CA VAL A 148 -22.89 0.56 5.51
C VAL A 148 -23.36 -0.59 6.41
N ARG A 149 -24.19 -0.34 7.40
CA ARG A 149 -24.73 -1.39 8.28
C ARG A 149 -25.67 -2.36 7.55
N LEU A 150 -26.47 -1.83 6.63
CA LEU A 150 -27.44 -2.65 5.87
C LEU A 150 -26.78 -3.41 4.72
N PHE A 151 -25.89 -2.76 3.98
CA PHE A 151 -25.36 -3.27 2.70
C PHE A 151 -23.85 -3.60 2.72
N GLY A 152 -23.09 -3.16 3.71
CA GLY A 152 -21.63 -3.26 3.72
C GLY A 152 -21.12 -4.71 3.57
N ARG A 153 -21.79 -5.70 4.17
CA ARG A 153 -21.43 -7.11 4.05
C ARG A 153 -21.52 -7.65 2.60
N TYR A 154 -22.38 -7.05 1.79
CA TYR A 154 -22.56 -7.44 0.37
C TYR A 154 -21.66 -6.65 -0.57
N MET A 155 -21.32 -5.42 -0.19
CA MET A 155 -20.53 -4.52 -1.03
C MET A 155 -19.03 -4.66 -0.82
N ILE A 156 -18.59 -4.99 0.39
CA ILE A 156 -17.18 -5.07 0.75
C ILE A 156 -16.75 -6.52 0.73
N LYS A 157 -16.13 -6.96 -0.37
CA LYS A 157 -15.55 -8.29 -0.46
C LYS A 157 -14.43 -8.42 0.56
N GLN A 158 -14.53 -9.38 1.46
CA GLN A 158 -13.50 -9.69 2.44
C GLN A 158 -12.54 -10.75 1.88
N TYR A 159 -11.28 -10.63 2.25
CA TYR A 159 -10.26 -11.60 1.95
C TYR A 159 -9.65 -12.09 3.26
N PRO A 160 -9.63 -13.41 3.51
CA PRO A 160 -8.99 -13.94 4.71
C PRO A 160 -7.54 -13.50 4.76
N PHE A 161 -7.05 -13.30 5.97
CA PHE A 161 -5.63 -13.01 6.17
C PHE A 161 -4.84 -14.31 6.04
N GLU A 162 -3.83 -14.25 5.20
CA GLU A 162 -2.77 -15.25 5.05
C GLU A 162 -1.44 -14.51 5.09
N GLU A 163 -0.46 -15.06 5.78
CA GLU A 163 0.85 -14.44 5.81
C GLU A 163 1.52 -14.52 4.43
N CYS A 164 2.20 -13.45 4.02
CA CYS A 164 2.83 -13.33 2.70
C CYS A 164 1.86 -13.43 1.51
N PHE A 165 0.66 -12.95 1.62
CA PHE A 165 -0.43 -13.10 0.64
C PHE A 165 -0.13 -12.54 -0.77
N PHE A 166 0.90 -11.76 -0.96
CA PHE A 166 1.35 -11.25 -2.27
C PHE A 166 2.56 -11.99 -2.83
N LEU A 167 3.14 -12.93 -2.09
CA LEU A 167 4.44 -13.50 -2.41
C LEU A 167 4.49 -14.15 -3.80
N GLU A 168 3.48 -14.95 -4.15
CA GLU A 168 3.45 -15.64 -5.44
C GLU A 168 3.34 -14.68 -6.64
N ASN A 169 2.61 -13.58 -6.50
CA ASN A 169 2.58 -12.54 -7.52
C ASN A 169 3.89 -11.74 -7.54
N ALA A 170 4.45 -11.40 -6.38
CA ALA A 170 5.70 -10.65 -6.29
C ALA A 170 6.90 -11.41 -6.88
N LYS A 171 6.95 -12.74 -6.77
CA LYS A 171 7.97 -13.57 -7.42
C LYS A 171 8.00 -13.43 -8.95
N LYS A 172 6.85 -13.15 -9.60
CA LYS A 172 6.81 -12.89 -11.04
C LYS A 172 7.57 -11.60 -11.40
N PHE A 173 7.50 -10.59 -10.55
CA PHE A 173 8.27 -9.35 -10.71
C PHE A 173 9.74 -9.58 -10.41
N ARG A 174 10.08 -10.36 -9.36
CA ARG A 174 11.47 -10.69 -9.07
C ARG A 174 12.16 -11.42 -10.23
N ALA A 175 11.45 -12.26 -10.94
CA ALA A 175 11.98 -12.97 -12.10
C ALA A 175 12.32 -12.06 -13.29
N GLU A 176 11.71 -10.90 -13.39
CA GLU A 176 11.78 -9.99 -14.55
C GLU A 176 12.63 -8.72 -14.28
N LEU A 177 12.74 -8.28 -13.04
CA LEU A 177 13.40 -7.05 -12.64
C LEU A 177 14.74 -7.36 -11.98
N LYS A 178 15.71 -6.45 -12.11
CA LYS A 178 17.07 -6.61 -11.55
C LYS A 178 17.34 -5.68 -10.36
N LEU A 179 16.62 -4.55 -10.29
CA LEU A 179 16.77 -3.61 -9.19
C LEU A 179 16.30 -4.22 -7.85
N PRO A 180 16.67 -3.63 -6.70
CA PRO A 180 16.16 -4.03 -5.40
C PRO A 180 14.64 -4.00 -5.33
N LEU A 181 14.04 -5.07 -4.80
CA LEU A 181 12.60 -5.16 -4.59
C LEU A 181 12.27 -5.24 -3.11
N VAL A 182 11.28 -4.44 -2.72
CA VAL A 182 10.75 -4.43 -1.36
C VAL A 182 9.44 -5.21 -1.33
N TYR A 183 9.40 -6.29 -0.56
CA TYR A 183 8.17 -7.05 -0.37
C TYR A 183 7.26 -6.39 0.67
N VAL A 184 5.98 -6.20 0.35
CA VAL A 184 4.92 -5.83 1.29
C VAL A 184 3.72 -6.75 1.11
N GLY A 185 3.16 -7.25 2.21
CA GLY A 185 1.95 -8.08 2.12
C GLY A 185 1.85 -9.13 3.24
N GLY A 186 1.29 -8.75 4.40
CA GLY A 186 0.93 -9.67 5.47
C GLY A 186 2.08 -10.20 6.29
N LEU A 187 3.17 -9.48 6.43
CA LEU A 187 4.29 -9.86 7.28
C LEU A 187 3.97 -9.60 8.75
N VAL A 188 4.00 -10.66 9.56
CA VAL A 188 3.69 -10.63 11.00
C VAL A 188 4.58 -11.55 11.82
N SER A 189 5.47 -12.31 11.22
CA SER A 189 6.38 -13.21 11.91
C SER A 189 7.77 -13.15 11.30
N ARG A 190 8.78 -13.62 12.08
CA ARG A 190 10.13 -13.85 11.57
C ARG A 190 10.13 -14.80 10.39
N GLU A 191 9.41 -15.93 10.49
CA GLU A 191 9.31 -16.92 9.43
C GLU A 191 8.77 -16.33 8.12
N GLY A 192 7.71 -15.50 8.20
CA GLY A 192 7.16 -14.81 7.03
C GLY A 192 8.15 -13.84 6.40
N ILE A 193 8.93 -13.12 7.20
CA ILE A 193 9.98 -12.21 6.73
C ILE A 193 11.11 -12.99 6.06
N GLU A 194 11.63 -14.04 6.71
CA GLU A 194 12.68 -14.91 6.16
C GLU A 194 12.21 -15.52 4.83
N ARG A 195 10.96 -16.02 4.75
CA ARG A 195 10.38 -16.54 3.50
C ARG A 195 10.35 -15.52 2.36
N ALA A 196 10.08 -14.26 2.65
CA ALA A 196 10.14 -13.19 1.66
C ALA A 196 11.59 -12.94 1.20
N LEU A 197 12.52 -12.78 2.14
CA LEU A 197 13.93 -12.56 1.84
C LEU A 197 14.55 -13.74 1.06
N ASP A 198 14.28 -14.98 1.46
CA ASP A 198 14.72 -16.20 0.77
C ASP A 198 14.13 -16.33 -0.65
N SER A 199 13.03 -15.63 -0.93
CA SER A 199 12.45 -15.54 -2.27
C SER A 199 13.11 -14.49 -3.17
N GLY A 200 14.19 -13.84 -2.71
CA GLY A 200 15.02 -12.92 -3.48
C GLY A 200 14.59 -11.45 -3.35
N PHE A 201 13.85 -11.09 -2.30
CA PHE A 201 13.56 -9.70 -1.98
C PHE A 201 14.62 -9.14 -1.03
N GLU A 202 15.16 -7.97 -1.32
CA GLU A 202 16.23 -7.36 -0.53
C GLU A 202 15.70 -6.66 0.73
N LEU A 203 14.47 -6.19 0.70
CA LEU A 203 13.84 -5.46 1.79
C LEU A 203 12.39 -5.90 2.00
N VAL A 204 11.85 -5.60 3.17
CA VAL A 204 10.44 -5.83 3.50
C VAL A 204 9.81 -4.58 4.11
N GLN A 205 8.50 -4.39 3.85
CA GLN A 205 7.70 -3.37 4.53
C GLN A 205 6.57 -4.00 5.35
N MET A 206 6.35 -3.46 6.53
CA MET A 206 5.25 -3.84 7.43
C MET A 206 4.45 -2.60 7.85
N ALA A 207 3.13 -2.72 7.94
CA ALA A 207 2.28 -1.66 8.45
C ALA A 207 1.58 -2.07 9.76
N ARG A 208 0.59 -2.96 9.71
CA ARG A 208 -0.25 -3.29 10.87
C ARG A 208 0.52 -3.95 12.02
N ALA A 209 1.57 -4.70 11.74
CA ALA A 209 2.44 -5.26 12.78
C ALA A 209 3.07 -4.14 13.61
N LEU A 210 3.55 -3.06 12.97
CA LEU A 210 4.15 -1.90 13.62
C LEU A 210 3.13 -0.96 14.27
N VAL A 211 1.91 -0.83 13.71
CA VAL A 211 0.79 -0.14 14.38
C VAL A 211 0.39 -0.87 15.67
N ASN A 212 0.50 -2.21 15.69
CA ASN A 212 0.25 -3.00 16.90
C ASN A 212 1.41 -2.90 17.90
N ASP A 213 2.64 -2.91 17.41
CA ASP A 213 3.84 -2.88 18.26
C ASP A 213 4.99 -2.15 17.55
N PRO A 214 5.24 -0.86 17.87
CA PRO A 214 6.33 -0.11 17.28
C PRO A 214 7.73 -0.72 17.51
N ALA A 215 7.93 -1.47 18.60
CA ALA A 215 9.18 -2.16 18.92
C ALA A 215 9.27 -3.57 18.27
N PHE A 216 8.37 -3.92 17.36
CA PHE A 216 8.33 -5.27 16.79
C PHE A 216 9.63 -5.64 16.06
N VAL A 217 10.29 -4.66 15.39
CA VAL A 217 11.58 -4.91 14.72
C VAL A 217 12.68 -5.25 15.72
N ASP A 218 12.73 -4.59 16.86
CA ASP A 218 13.70 -4.91 17.93
C ASP A 218 13.44 -6.30 18.51
N LYS A 219 12.17 -6.65 18.73
CA LYS A 219 11.79 -8.01 19.14
C LYS A 219 12.16 -9.08 18.11
N LEU A 220 12.07 -8.76 16.81
CA LEU A 220 12.56 -9.65 15.75
C LEU A 220 14.08 -9.80 15.80
N ARG A 221 14.84 -8.76 16.15
CA ARG A 221 16.30 -8.82 16.28
C ARG A 221 16.75 -9.68 17.44
N GLU A 222 16.09 -9.55 18.59
CA GLU A 222 16.45 -10.19 19.84
C GLU A 222 15.80 -11.55 20.05
N GLY A 223 14.66 -11.80 19.39
CA GLY A 223 13.84 -12.99 19.55
C GLY A 223 14.29 -14.19 18.71
N ASP A 224 13.65 -15.30 18.97
CA ASP A 224 13.82 -16.55 18.23
C ASP A 224 12.92 -16.64 16.98
N ARG A 225 12.91 -17.82 16.33
CA ARG A 225 12.08 -18.07 15.15
C ARG A 225 10.58 -17.98 15.41
N SER A 226 10.12 -18.14 16.65
CA SER A 226 8.72 -18.06 17.01
C SER A 226 8.22 -16.62 17.16
N THR A 227 9.11 -15.61 17.07
CA THR A 227 8.76 -14.19 17.23
C THR A 227 7.71 -13.76 16.21
N ARG A 228 6.54 -13.35 16.72
CA ARG A 228 5.36 -12.99 15.95
C ARG A 228 4.68 -11.75 16.50
N SER A 229 4.14 -10.90 15.62
CA SER A 229 3.30 -9.77 16.01
C SER A 229 1.97 -10.24 16.63
N ALA A 230 1.51 -9.55 17.63
CA ALA A 230 0.20 -9.79 18.25
C ALA A 230 -0.97 -9.20 17.45
N CYS A 231 -0.75 -8.67 16.23
CA CYS A 231 -1.80 -8.15 15.37
C CYS A 231 -2.76 -9.28 14.95
N ASP A 232 -4.04 -9.14 15.25
CA ASP A 232 -5.09 -10.12 14.97
C ASP A 232 -5.87 -9.88 13.66
N HIS A 233 -5.45 -8.88 12.87
CA HIS A 233 -6.02 -8.53 11.56
C HIS A 233 -7.52 -8.20 11.56
N ARG A 234 -8.08 -7.79 12.71
CA ARG A 234 -9.47 -7.31 12.82
C ARG A 234 -9.71 -5.93 12.22
N ASN A 235 -8.66 -5.31 11.66
CA ASN A 235 -8.71 -4.06 10.91
C ASN A 235 -9.39 -2.88 11.65
N TYR A 236 -9.38 -2.86 12.97
CA TYR A 236 -9.87 -1.72 13.74
C TYR A 236 -9.12 -0.43 13.40
N CYS A 237 -7.80 -0.48 13.30
CA CYS A 237 -6.96 0.66 12.91
C CYS A 237 -7.37 1.24 11.54
N ILE A 238 -7.73 0.37 10.60
CA ILE A 238 -8.21 0.78 9.27
C ILE A 238 -9.62 1.37 9.34
N ALA A 239 -10.52 0.77 10.14
CA ALA A 239 -11.89 1.23 10.27
C ALA A 239 -12.01 2.67 10.82
N ARG A 240 -11.03 3.10 11.64
CA ARG A 240 -11.04 4.44 12.24
C ARG A 240 -10.18 5.49 11.51
N MET A 241 -9.27 5.09 10.62
CA MET A 241 -8.28 5.98 10.02
C MET A 241 -8.86 7.18 9.26
N TYR A 242 -10.10 7.09 8.79
CA TYR A 242 -10.77 8.17 8.05
C TYR A 242 -11.42 9.22 8.96
N SER A 243 -11.46 8.99 10.26
CA SER A 243 -12.19 9.84 11.21
C SER A 243 -11.39 10.22 12.45
N LEU A 244 -10.40 9.45 12.79
CA LEU A 244 -9.55 9.60 13.97
C LEU A 244 -8.12 9.15 13.67
N ASP A 245 -7.21 9.34 14.62
CA ASP A 245 -5.86 8.84 14.54
C ASP A 245 -5.82 7.32 14.36
N MET A 246 -4.92 6.83 13.51
CA MET A 246 -4.72 5.40 13.35
C MET A 246 -4.14 4.81 14.63
N GLN A 247 -4.85 3.84 15.23
CA GLN A 247 -4.45 3.20 16.48
C GLN A 247 -4.91 1.75 16.54
N CYS A 248 -4.12 0.89 17.15
CA CYS A 248 -4.52 -0.50 17.41
C CYS A 248 -5.55 -0.56 18.53
N CYS A 249 -6.60 -1.41 18.39
CA CYS A 249 -7.62 -1.59 19.44
C CYS A 249 -7.03 -2.09 20.75
N LYS A 250 -5.91 -2.79 20.73
CA LYS A 250 -5.21 -3.27 21.93
C LYS A 250 -4.60 -2.15 22.78
N HIS A 251 -4.44 -0.97 22.20
CA HIS A 251 -3.89 0.23 22.85
C HIS A 251 -4.94 1.32 23.06
N CYS A 252 -6.23 1.01 22.86
CA CYS A 252 -7.35 1.92 23.10
C CYS A 252 -8.08 1.53 24.38
N PRO A 253 -7.78 2.15 25.55
CA PRO A 253 -8.45 1.82 26.82
C PRO A 253 -9.94 2.14 26.78
N ASP A 254 -10.34 3.21 26.09
CA ASP A 254 -11.69 3.77 26.07
C ASP A 254 -12.51 3.38 24.85
N LEU A 255 -12.40 2.13 24.39
CA LEU A 255 -13.23 1.65 23.30
C LEU A 255 -14.72 1.68 23.67
N PRO A 256 -15.60 2.31 22.85
CA PRO A 256 -17.03 2.24 23.04
C PRO A 256 -17.52 0.80 23.21
N ARG A 257 -18.44 0.57 24.16
CA ARG A 257 -18.91 -0.78 24.50
C ARG A 257 -19.30 -1.62 23.28
N LYS A 258 -20.08 -1.05 22.35
CA LYS A 258 -20.55 -1.76 21.15
C LYS A 258 -19.42 -2.13 20.19
N ILE A 259 -18.38 -1.32 20.07
CA ILE A 259 -17.18 -1.63 19.29
C ILE A 259 -16.44 -2.80 19.94
N ARG A 260 -16.26 -2.76 21.25
CA ARG A 260 -15.62 -3.84 22.02
C ARG A 260 -16.37 -5.17 21.86
N GLU A 261 -17.71 -5.13 21.92
CA GLU A 261 -18.58 -6.30 21.71
C GLU A 261 -18.48 -6.86 20.28
N GLU A 262 -18.38 -6.00 19.25
CA GLU A 262 -18.14 -6.44 17.89
C GLU A 262 -16.77 -7.11 17.75
N LEU A 263 -15.72 -6.43 18.16
CA LEU A 263 -14.34 -6.96 18.05
C LEU A 263 -14.15 -8.28 18.81
N ALA A 264 -14.83 -8.46 19.95
CA ALA A 264 -14.79 -9.72 20.71
C ALA A 264 -15.46 -10.90 20.02
N LYS A 265 -16.39 -10.65 19.08
CA LYS A 265 -17.11 -11.68 18.31
C LYS A 265 -16.41 -12.06 17.00
N LEU A 266 -15.42 -11.28 16.60
CA LEU A 266 -14.64 -11.58 15.40
C LEU A 266 -13.63 -12.69 15.73
N PRO A 267 -13.44 -13.67 14.83
CA PRO A 267 -12.49 -14.76 15.02
C PRO A 267 -11.04 -14.29 15.10
#